data_2428712b71cd66a792df9acb1a6d7667
#
_entry.id   2428712b71cd66a792df9acb1a6d7667
#
_cell.length_a   1.000
_cell.length_b   1.000
_cell.length_c   1.000
_cell.angle_alpha   90.00
_cell.angle_beta   90.00
_cell.angle_gamma   90.00
#
_symmetry.space_group_name_H-M   'P 1'
#
loop_
_entity.id
_entity.type
_entity.pdbx_description
1 polymer ?
#
loop_
_entity_poly.entity_id
_entity_poly.type
_entity_poly.pdbx_seq_one_letter_code
_entity_poly.pdbx_strand_id
1 'polypeptide(L)'
;MLNVHYFFDPMCGWCYGASSLVGVLADIPEFEIIYHPGGMIPKQAIDPSFRQHILQADAQIANMTKAHFGDAYKARVTGTEDYIVDSYSTTRAFLVGQEMGIEAHVMLAAIQKAHYQDGQHLDELNVLADLAVSMGLDKATWNEKMADSEAKMRSQVQESHDLMGQLQVSGYPTFILEKEDRLMRLPHSNYYGKTEEWKNYLAEWV
;
A
#
# COMPACT_ATOMS: atom_id res chain seq x y z
N MET A 1 12.39 12.75 16.55
CA MET A 1 11.89 11.78 15.57
C MET A 1 11.37 12.58 14.38
N LEU A 2 11.67 12.14 13.18
CA LEU A 2 11.27 12.82 11.95
C LEU A 2 10.03 12.13 11.39
N ASN A 3 8.95 12.87 11.16
CA ASN A 3 7.72 12.30 10.61
C ASN A 3 7.78 12.24 9.08
N VAL A 4 7.39 11.10 8.52
CA VAL A 4 7.20 10.96 7.07
C VAL A 4 5.76 10.59 6.78
N HIS A 5 5.02 11.50 6.19
CA HIS A 5 3.68 11.25 5.71
C HIS A 5 3.74 10.43 4.41
N TYR A 6 3.23 9.22 4.45
CA TYR A 6 3.19 8.31 3.31
C TYR A 6 1.75 8.17 2.79
N PHE A 7 1.48 8.81 1.66
CA PHE A 7 0.21 8.69 0.96
C PHE A 7 0.27 7.49 0.01
N PHE A 8 -0.63 6.55 0.20
CA PHE A 8 -0.61 5.28 -0.52
C PHE A 8 -2.00 4.71 -0.73
N ASP A 9 -2.08 3.70 -1.58
CA ASP A 9 -3.22 2.79 -1.66
C ASP A 9 -2.71 1.35 -1.75
N PRO A 10 -3.29 0.38 -1.02
CA PRO A 10 -2.84 -1.01 -1.07
C PRO A 10 -2.93 -1.62 -2.47
N MET A 11 -3.89 -1.15 -3.29
CA MET A 11 -4.14 -1.63 -4.65
C MET A 11 -3.45 -0.77 -5.72
N CYS A 12 -2.54 0.12 -5.34
CA CYS A 12 -1.77 0.94 -6.26
C CYS A 12 -0.47 0.22 -6.66
N GLY A 13 -0.28 -0.09 -7.94
CA GLY A 13 0.92 -0.76 -8.45
C GLY A 13 2.21 0.01 -8.17
N TRP A 14 2.21 1.34 -8.29
CA TRP A 14 3.36 2.17 -7.95
C TRP A 14 3.68 2.17 -6.44
N CYS A 15 2.65 2.03 -5.58
CA CYS A 15 2.85 1.86 -4.14
C CYS A 15 3.48 0.50 -3.82
N TYR A 16 3.06 -0.55 -4.54
CA TYR A 16 3.72 -1.85 -4.47
C TYR A 16 5.18 -1.75 -4.94
N GLY A 17 5.45 -1.07 -6.05
CA GLY A 17 6.81 -0.81 -6.51
C GLY A 17 7.69 -0.06 -5.51
N ALA A 18 7.09 0.82 -4.70
CA ALA A 18 7.77 1.57 -3.65
C ALA A 18 7.95 0.80 -2.33
N SER A 19 7.40 -0.41 -2.19
CA SER A 19 7.39 -1.14 -0.91
C SER A 19 8.77 -1.37 -0.30
N SER A 20 9.79 -1.60 -1.14
CA SER A 20 11.18 -1.72 -0.67
C SER A 20 11.72 -0.42 -0.07
N LEU A 21 11.30 0.74 -0.58
CA LEU A 21 11.68 2.05 -0.02
C LEU A 21 10.97 2.32 1.31
N VAL A 22 9.71 1.88 1.44
CA VAL A 22 8.96 1.93 2.71
C VAL A 22 9.64 1.07 3.76
N GLY A 23 10.07 -0.14 3.40
CA GLY A 23 10.81 -1.03 4.31
C GLY A 23 12.11 -0.38 4.82
N VAL A 24 12.93 0.18 3.92
CA VAL A 24 14.15 0.90 4.32
C VAL A 24 13.85 2.07 5.26
N LEU A 25 12.79 2.83 5.01
CA LEU A 25 12.41 3.95 5.86
C LEU A 25 11.94 3.48 7.24
N ALA A 26 11.18 2.37 7.30
CA ALA A 26 10.72 1.77 8.55
C ALA A 26 11.85 1.20 9.42
N ASP A 27 12.95 0.78 8.80
CA ASP A 27 14.13 0.24 9.49
C ASP A 27 15.02 1.33 10.12
N ILE A 28 14.78 2.61 9.85
CA ILE A 28 15.58 3.73 10.40
C ILE A 28 14.86 4.31 11.62
N PRO A 29 15.41 4.13 12.85
CA PRO A 29 14.71 4.48 14.10
C PRO A 29 14.37 5.97 14.28
N GLU A 30 15.06 6.83 13.56
CA GLU A 30 14.87 8.28 13.63
C GLU A 30 13.63 8.76 12.87
N PHE A 31 13.05 7.91 12.01
CA PHE A 31 11.83 8.21 11.26
C PHE A 31 10.60 7.52 11.85
N GLU A 32 9.49 8.23 11.82
CA GLU A 32 8.15 7.69 12.05
C GLU A 32 7.33 7.84 10.76
N ILE A 33 6.74 6.73 10.28
CA ILE A 33 5.90 6.76 9.09
C ILE A 33 4.45 6.95 9.51
N ILE A 34 3.83 8.04 9.05
CA ILE A 34 2.40 8.30 9.21
C ILE A 34 1.70 7.88 7.92
N TYR A 35 0.87 6.84 8.00
CA TYR A 35 0.23 6.21 6.84
C TYR A 35 -1.09 6.87 6.50
N HIS A 36 -1.23 7.32 5.25
CA HIS A 36 -2.43 7.97 4.71
C HIS A 36 -3.03 7.14 3.57
N PRO A 37 -3.97 6.22 3.86
CA PRO A 37 -4.58 5.38 2.83
C PRO A 37 -5.52 6.19 1.93
N GLY A 38 -5.47 5.92 0.62
CA GLY A 38 -6.15 6.73 -0.38
C GLY A 38 -7.57 6.28 -0.75
N GLY A 39 -7.91 5.00 -0.59
CA GLY A 39 -9.22 4.49 -1.04
C GLY A 39 -9.44 4.73 -2.54
N MET A 40 -8.43 4.43 -3.36
CA MET A 40 -8.35 4.82 -4.76
C MET A 40 -9.45 4.19 -5.64
N ILE A 41 -9.75 2.92 -5.41
CA ILE A 41 -10.69 2.15 -6.23
C ILE A 41 -11.76 1.52 -5.34
N PRO A 42 -13.05 1.91 -5.46
CA PRO A 42 -14.14 1.19 -4.81
C PRO A 42 -14.27 -0.21 -5.42
N LYS A 43 -14.87 -1.16 -4.67
CA LYS A 43 -15.06 -2.53 -5.14
C LYS A 43 -15.74 -2.56 -6.52
N GLN A 44 -15.01 -2.97 -7.55
CA GLN A 44 -15.50 -3.07 -8.92
C GLN A 44 -14.69 -4.03 -9.77
N ALA A 45 -15.35 -4.59 -10.77
CA ALA A 45 -14.65 -5.30 -11.84
C ALA A 45 -13.92 -4.30 -12.75
N ILE A 46 -12.68 -4.59 -13.06
CA ILE A 46 -11.87 -3.77 -13.97
C ILE A 46 -12.23 -4.10 -15.41
N ASP A 47 -12.53 -3.07 -16.18
CA ASP A 47 -12.85 -3.22 -17.60
C ASP A 47 -11.74 -3.96 -18.35
N PRO A 48 -12.07 -4.98 -19.17
CA PRO A 48 -11.09 -5.76 -19.91
C PRO A 48 -10.13 -4.93 -20.77
N SER A 49 -10.60 -3.81 -21.33
CA SER A 49 -9.75 -2.92 -22.13
C SER A 49 -8.71 -2.19 -21.27
N PHE A 50 -9.05 -1.89 -20.01
CA PHE A 50 -8.15 -1.25 -19.06
C PHE A 50 -7.10 -2.22 -18.49
N ARG A 51 -7.38 -3.53 -18.47
CA ARG A 51 -6.43 -4.54 -17.95
C ARG A 51 -5.10 -4.55 -18.73
N GLN A 52 -5.13 -4.25 -20.03
CA GLN A 52 -3.90 -4.13 -20.81
C GLN A 52 -3.04 -2.95 -20.36
N HIS A 53 -3.65 -1.83 -20.00
CA HIS A 53 -2.94 -0.68 -19.43
C HIS A 53 -2.30 -1.02 -18.07
N ILE A 54 -3.02 -1.79 -17.24
CA ILE A 54 -2.47 -2.29 -15.97
C ILE A 54 -1.20 -3.10 -16.21
N LEU A 55 -1.23 -4.09 -17.11
CA LEU A 55 -0.06 -4.93 -17.41
C LEU A 55 1.11 -4.13 -17.97
N GLN A 56 0.85 -3.12 -18.80
CA GLN A 56 1.89 -2.23 -19.32
C GLN A 56 2.52 -1.39 -18.20
N ALA A 57 1.69 -0.83 -17.30
CA ALA A 57 2.16 -0.11 -16.14
C ALA A 57 2.97 -1.02 -15.19
N ASP A 58 2.50 -2.23 -14.93
CA ASP A 58 3.17 -3.21 -14.08
C ASP A 58 4.54 -3.61 -14.64
N ALA A 59 4.65 -3.78 -15.97
CA ALA A 59 5.93 -4.03 -16.63
C ALA A 59 6.91 -2.86 -16.47
N GLN A 60 6.42 -1.62 -16.55
CA GLN A 60 7.21 -0.42 -16.29
C GLN A 60 7.65 -0.36 -14.83
N ILE A 61 6.72 -0.58 -13.89
CA ILE A 61 7.00 -0.61 -12.45
C ILE A 61 8.06 -1.68 -12.15
N ALA A 62 7.88 -2.91 -12.62
CA ALA A 62 8.83 -4.01 -12.44
C ALA A 62 10.25 -3.65 -12.95
N ASN A 63 10.33 -3.01 -14.11
CA ASN A 63 11.60 -2.58 -14.67
C ASN A 63 12.31 -1.53 -13.80
N MET A 64 11.57 -0.52 -13.34
CA MET A 64 12.11 0.60 -12.56
C MET A 64 12.41 0.21 -11.11
N THR A 65 11.50 -0.52 -10.46
CA THR A 65 11.54 -0.76 -9.01
C THR A 65 12.13 -2.12 -8.63
N LYS A 66 12.26 -3.03 -9.60
CA LYS A 66 12.60 -4.45 -9.41
C LYS A 66 11.53 -5.23 -8.64
N ALA A 67 10.33 -4.68 -8.46
CA ALA A 67 9.20 -5.39 -7.87
C ALA A 67 8.79 -6.59 -8.74
N HIS A 68 8.47 -7.71 -8.08
CA HIS A 68 8.09 -8.94 -8.75
C HIS A 68 6.57 -9.04 -8.88
N PHE A 69 6.07 -9.08 -10.10
CA PHE A 69 4.67 -9.40 -10.39
C PHE A 69 4.57 -10.88 -10.74
N GLY A 70 3.84 -11.64 -9.92
CA GLY A 70 3.76 -13.10 -10.04
C GLY A 70 2.90 -13.56 -11.21
N ASP A 71 3.12 -14.81 -11.65
CA ASP A 71 2.38 -15.39 -12.78
C ASP A 71 0.90 -15.61 -12.44
N ALA A 72 0.58 -15.94 -11.17
CA ALA A 72 -0.79 -16.06 -10.70
C ALA A 72 -1.56 -14.74 -10.81
N TYR A 73 -0.96 -13.62 -10.42
CA TYR A 73 -1.52 -12.29 -10.61
C TYR A 73 -1.74 -11.97 -12.09
N LYS A 74 -0.70 -12.15 -12.92
CA LYS A 74 -0.78 -11.88 -14.37
C LYS A 74 -1.87 -12.71 -15.04
N ALA A 75 -1.96 -13.99 -14.69
CA ALA A 75 -3.01 -14.88 -15.20
C ALA A 75 -4.42 -14.38 -14.82
N ARG A 76 -4.57 -13.84 -13.62
CA ARG A 76 -5.83 -13.26 -13.16
C ARG A 76 -6.19 -11.97 -13.93
N VAL A 77 -5.22 -11.09 -14.18
CA VAL A 77 -5.45 -9.86 -14.96
C VAL A 77 -5.75 -10.15 -16.43
N THR A 78 -5.10 -11.16 -17.02
CA THR A 78 -5.31 -11.56 -18.44
C THR A 78 -6.48 -12.49 -18.66
N GLY A 79 -7.03 -13.07 -17.59
CA GLY A 79 -8.10 -14.06 -17.65
C GLY A 79 -9.41 -13.51 -18.18
N THR A 80 -10.35 -14.41 -18.44
CA THR A 80 -11.71 -14.09 -18.90
C THR A 80 -12.69 -13.81 -17.77
N GLU A 81 -12.33 -14.16 -16.53
CA GLU A 81 -13.14 -13.90 -15.35
C GLU A 81 -13.08 -12.43 -14.92
N ASP A 82 -14.00 -12.04 -14.07
CA ASP A 82 -13.99 -10.68 -13.50
C ASP A 82 -12.74 -10.46 -12.64
N TYR A 83 -11.95 -9.47 -13.01
CA TYR A 83 -10.84 -8.98 -12.21
C TYR A 83 -11.35 -7.88 -11.30
N ILE A 84 -11.72 -8.25 -10.07
CA ILE A 84 -12.27 -7.32 -9.08
C ILE A 84 -11.12 -6.75 -8.25
N VAL A 85 -11.14 -5.42 -8.05
CA VAL A 85 -10.23 -4.68 -7.17
C VAL A 85 -11.07 -3.93 -6.14
N ASP A 86 -10.58 -3.85 -4.90
CA ASP A 86 -11.23 -3.17 -3.79
C ASP A 86 -10.19 -2.55 -2.84
N SER A 87 -9.93 -1.24 -3.00
CA SER A 87 -9.05 -0.48 -2.11
C SER A 87 -9.61 -0.36 -0.70
N TYR A 88 -10.93 -0.35 -0.53
CA TYR A 88 -11.56 -0.15 0.78
C TYR A 88 -11.44 -1.38 1.68
N SER A 89 -11.70 -2.57 1.17
CA SER A 89 -11.53 -3.81 1.94
C SER A 89 -10.07 -4.04 2.32
N THR A 90 -9.13 -3.76 1.42
CA THR A 90 -7.70 -3.89 1.71
C THR A 90 -7.19 -2.81 2.66
N THR A 91 -7.73 -1.59 2.61
CA THR A 91 -7.45 -0.55 3.61
C THR A 91 -7.99 -0.94 4.99
N ARG A 92 -9.20 -1.51 5.08
CA ARG A 92 -9.73 -2.05 6.34
C ARG A 92 -8.80 -3.11 6.91
N ALA A 93 -8.36 -4.05 6.07
CA ALA A 93 -7.42 -5.10 6.46
C ALA A 93 -6.10 -4.51 6.99
N PHE A 94 -5.56 -3.50 6.32
CA PHE A 94 -4.37 -2.78 6.77
C PHE A 94 -4.56 -2.16 8.16
N LEU A 95 -5.66 -1.46 8.40
CA LEU A 95 -5.95 -0.81 9.67
C LEU A 95 -6.20 -1.83 10.81
N VAL A 96 -6.95 -2.89 10.53
CA VAL A 96 -7.23 -3.95 11.50
C VAL A 96 -5.97 -4.72 11.86
N GLY A 97 -5.10 -5.00 10.88
CA GLY A 97 -3.81 -5.64 11.13
C GLY A 97 -2.95 -4.85 12.12
N GLN A 98 -2.89 -3.52 11.96
CA GLN A 98 -2.18 -2.65 12.91
C GLN A 98 -2.82 -2.68 14.31
N GLU A 99 -4.15 -2.62 14.41
CA GLU A 99 -4.84 -2.73 15.69
C GLU A 99 -4.60 -4.06 16.40
N MET A 100 -4.30 -5.11 15.65
CA MET A 100 -3.97 -6.43 16.17
C MET A 100 -2.46 -6.64 16.39
N GLY A 101 -1.66 -5.58 16.25
CA GLY A 101 -0.24 -5.55 16.60
C GLY A 101 0.74 -5.90 15.48
N ILE A 102 0.28 -5.97 14.23
CA ILE A 102 1.19 -6.09 13.08
C ILE A 102 1.75 -4.71 12.71
N GLU A 103 3.05 -4.64 12.53
CA GLU A 103 3.71 -3.43 12.04
C GLU A 103 3.12 -2.98 10.70
N ALA A 104 2.86 -1.69 10.55
CA ALA A 104 2.12 -1.14 9.41
C ALA A 104 2.76 -1.51 8.06
N HIS A 105 4.09 -1.36 7.93
CA HIS A 105 4.81 -1.72 6.69
C HIS A 105 4.75 -3.22 6.41
N VAL A 106 4.74 -4.07 7.44
CA VAL A 106 4.65 -5.53 7.29
C VAL A 106 3.26 -5.93 6.82
N MET A 107 2.20 -5.35 7.39
CA MET A 107 0.82 -5.62 6.97
C MET A 107 0.58 -5.16 5.54
N LEU A 108 1.05 -3.95 5.17
CA LEU A 108 0.92 -3.44 3.81
C LEU A 108 1.66 -4.34 2.81
N ALA A 109 2.90 -4.73 3.12
CA ALA A 109 3.69 -5.62 2.26
C ALA A 109 3.02 -6.99 2.07
N ALA A 110 2.40 -7.55 3.12
CA ALA A 110 1.66 -8.81 3.04
C ALA A 110 0.45 -8.70 2.12
N ILE A 111 -0.36 -7.64 2.24
CA ILE A 111 -1.51 -7.37 1.36
C ILE A 111 -1.04 -7.23 -0.10
N GLN A 112 -0.01 -6.44 -0.34
CA GLN A 112 0.54 -6.21 -1.67
C GLN A 112 1.12 -7.48 -2.29
N LYS A 113 1.85 -8.29 -1.50
CA LYS A 113 2.35 -9.58 -1.96
C LYS A 113 1.21 -10.53 -2.33
N ALA A 114 0.20 -10.67 -1.47
CA ALA A 114 -0.96 -11.53 -1.72
C ALA A 114 -1.68 -11.15 -3.03
N HIS A 115 -1.79 -9.85 -3.33
CA HIS A 115 -2.37 -9.37 -4.58
C HIS A 115 -1.43 -9.54 -5.78
N TYR A 116 -0.27 -8.87 -5.76
CA TYR A 116 0.59 -8.71 -6.94
C TYR A 116 1.49 -9.91 -7.25
N GLN A 117 1.77 -10.76 -6.26
CA GLN A 117 2.56 -11.98 -6.49
C GLN A 117 1.68 -13.21 -6.53
N ASP A 118 0.85 -13.39 -5.49
CA ASP A 118 0.11 -14.63 -5.28
C ASP A 118 -1.26 -14.62 -5.99
N GLY A 119 -1.69 -13.48 -6.55
CA GLY A 119 -2.93 -13.34 -7.33
C GLY A 119 -4.21 -13.58 -6.52
N GLN A 120 -4.16 -13.38 -5.19
CA GLN A 120 -5.31 -13.65 -4.32
C GLN A 120 -6.45 -12.64 -4.53
N HIS A 121 -7.69 -13.10 -4.28
CA HIS A 121 -8.91 -12.30 -4.40
C HIS A 121 -9.15 -11.48 -3.13
N LEU A 122 -8.40 -10.40 -2.95
CA LEU A 122 -8.47 -9.57 -1.73
C LEU A 122 -9.75 -8.71 -1.61
N ASP A 123 -10.63 -8.76 -2.59
CA ASP A 123 -11.99 -8.26 -2.53
C ASP A 123 -12.93 -9.17 -1.72
N GLU A 124 -12.47 -10.38 -1.36
CA GLU A 124 -13.18 -11.37 -0.54
C GLU A 124 -12.68 -11.35 0.91
N LEU A 125 -13.59 -11.10 1.86
CA LEU A 125 -13.25 -10.97 3.29
C LEU A 125 -12.65 -12.24 3.90
N ASN A 126 -13.06 -13.43 3.41
CA ASN A 126 -12.48 -14.70 3.83
C ASN A 126 -11.02 -14.84 3.42
N VAL A 127 -10.64 -14.34 2.23
CA VAL A 127 -9.24 -14.37 1.75
C VAL A 127 -8.38 -13.43 2.59
N LEU A 128 -8.90 -12.23 2.94
CA LEU A 128 -8.22 -11.32 3.87
C LEU A 128 -8.08 -11.93 5.28
N ALA A 129 -9.08 -12.70 5.75
CA ALA A 129 -9.00 -13.41 7.02
C ALA A 129 -7.94 -14.53 6.99
N ASP A 130 -7.85 -15.27 5.90
CA ASP A 130 -6.84 -16.31 5.74
C ASP A 130 -5.41 -15.71 5.64
N LEU A 131 -5.25 -14.55 5.00
CA LEU A 131 -4.01 -13.78 5.03
C LEU A 131 -3.63 -13.39 6.47
N ALA A 132 -4.57 -12.86 7.24
CA ALA A 132 -4.35 -12.47 8.64
C ALA A 132 -3.94 -13.67 9.51
N VAL A 133 -4.58 -14.83 9.33
CA VAL A 133 -4.22 -16.08 10.02
C VAL A 133 -2.80 -16.53 9.65
N SER A 134 -2.40 -16.40 8.39
CA SER A 134 -1.05 -16.73 7.96
C SER A 134 0.03 -15.84 8.61
N MET A 135 -0.37 -14.65 9.07
CA MET A 135 0.47 -13.72 9.84
C MET A 135 0.39 -13.94 11.37
N GLY A 136 -0.31 -14.99 11.82
CA GLY A 136 -0.42 -15.35 13.23
C GLY A 136 -1.57 -14.69 13.99
N LEU A 137 -2.50 -14.01 13.30
CA LEU A 137 -3.63 -13.37 13.93
C LEU A 137 -4.79 -14.36 14.19
N ASP A 138 -5.54 -14.13 15.27
CA ASP A 138 -6.74 -14.92 15.58
C ASP A 138 -7.89 -14.59 14.63
N LYS A 139 -8.43 -15.61 13.95
CA LYS A 139 -9.46 -15.44 12.92
C LYS A 139 -10.78 -14.87 13.46
N ALA A 140 -11.17 -15.25 14.68
CA ALA A 140 -12.44 -14.78 15.25
C ALA A 140 -12.35 -13.28 15.60
N THR A 141 -11.28 -12.87 16.27
CA THR A 141 -10.98 -11.48 16.60
C THR A 141 -10.83 -10.63 15.33
N TRP A 142 -10.14 -11.16 14.30
CA TRP A 142 -10.03 -10.50 13.01
C TRP A 142 -11.40 -10.21 12.38
N ASN A 143 -12.25 -11.22 12.30
CA ASN A 143 -13.57 -11.06 11.66
C ASN A 143 -14.45 -10.05 12.42
N GLU A 144 -14.41 -10.05 13.75
CA GLU A 144 -15.11 -9.05 14.58
C GLU A 144 -14.60 -7.63 14.28
N LYS A 145 -13.30 -7.41 14.33
CA LYS A 145 -12.71 -6.10 14.03
C LYS A 145 -12.96 -5.65 12.60
N MET A 146 -12.89 -6.55 11.63
CA MET A 146 -13.22 -6.25 10.24
C MET A 146 -14.69 -5.83 10.08
N ALA A 147 -15.63 -6.45 10.80
CA ALA A 147 -17.03 -6.06 10.74
C ALA A 147 -17.25 -4.60 11.21
N ASP A 148 -16.50 -4.15 12.22
CA ASP A 148 -16.63 -2.82 12.82
C ASP A 148 -15.74 -1.75 12.20
N SER A 149 -14.85 -2.13 11.27
CA SER A 149 -13.79 -1.23 10.77
C SER A 149 -14.23 -0.22 9.71
N GLU A 150 -15.42 -0.35 9.11
CA GLU A 150 -15.80 0.46 7.93
C GLU A 150 -15.85 1.97 8.23
N ALA A 151 -16.46 2.37 9.33
CA ALA A 151 -16.58 3.79 9.69
C ALA A 151 -15.20 4.42 9.93
N LYS A 152 -14.31 3.72 10.64
CA LYS A 152 -12.94 4.17 10.89
C LYS A 152 -12.15 4.29 9.59
N MET A 153 -12.24 3.30 8.71
CA MET A 153 -11.58 3.33 7.41
C MET A 153 -12.04 4.53 6.59
N ARG A 154 -13.36 4.80 6.51
CA ARG A 154 -13.89 5.94 5.76
C ARG A 154 -13.41 7.27 6.33
N SER A 155 -13.33 7.42 7.67
CA SER A 155 -12.77 8.60 8.32
C SER A 155 -11.31 8.80 7.92
N GLN A 156 -10.49 7.76 8.00
CA GLN A 156 -9.07 7.83 7.65
C GLN A 156 -8.82 8.16 6.17
N VAL A 157 -9.61 7.57 5.27
CA VAL A 157 -9.54 7.91 3.83
C VAL A 157 -9.92 9.37 3.60
N GLN A 158 -10.98 9.87 4.27
CA GLN A 158 -11.36 11.28 4.16
C GLN A 158 -10.28 12.22 4.71
N GLU A 159 -9.73 11.90 5.88
CA GLU A 159 -8.61 12.66 6.47
C GLU A 159 -7.39 12.68 5.53
N SER A 160 -7.10 11.54 4.88
CA SER A 160 -6.01 11.46 3.88
C SER A 160 -6.28 12.38 2.70
N HIS A 161 -7.50 12.40 2.17
CA HIS A 161 -7.88 13.27 1.05
C HIS A 161 -7.84 14.74 1.43
N ASP A 162 -8.31 15.10 2.62
CA ASP A 162 -8.27 16.48 3.12
C ASP A 162 -6.82 16.96 3.24
N LEU A 163 -5.94 16.11 3.80
CA LEU A 163 -4.53 16.42 3.93
C LEU A 163 -3.83 16.48 2.56
N MET A 164 -4.17 15.57 1.63
CA MET A 164 -3.68 15.64 0.24
C MET A 164 -4.04 16.97 -0.41
N GLY A 165 -5.26 17.45 -0.20
CA GLY A 165 -5.70 18.77 -0.69
C GLY A 165 -4.87 19.92 -0.12
N GLN A 166 -4.62 19.91 1.20
CA GLN A 166 -3.81 20.91 1.89
C GLN A 166 -2.35 20.90 1.43
N LEU A 167 -1.78 19.73 1.22
CA LEU A 167 -0.38 19.54 0.83
C LEU A 167 -0.16 19.49 -0.69
N GLN A 168 -1.20 19.71 -1.49
CA GLN A 168 -1.16 19.64 -2.95
C GLN A 168 -0.61 18.30 -3.48
N VAL A 169 -0.96 17.21 -2.79
CA VAL A 169 -0.63 15.84 -3.22
C VAL A 169 -1.66 15.39 -4.24
N SER A 170 -1.22 14.95 -5.41
CA SER A 170 -2.10 14.58 -6.53
C SER A 170 -2.03 13.10 -6.91
N GLY A 171 -1.30 12.27 -6.17
CA GLY A 171 -1.17 10.84 -6.53
C GLY A 171 -0.39 10.01 -5.52
N TYR A 172 -0.41 8.70 -5.76
CA TYR A 172 0.24 7.68 -4.96
C TYR A 172 1.35 6.98 -5.73
N PRO A 173 2.44 6.57 -5.06
CA PRO A 173 2.83 6.94 -3.71
C PRO A 173 3.34 8.39 -3.62
N THR A 174 3.18 9.02 -2.47
CA THR A 174 3.84 10.28 -2.16
C THR A 174 4.40 10.22 -0.74
N PHE A 175 5.64 10.69 -0.56
CA PHE A 175 6.31 10.78 0.74
C PHE A 175 6.61 12.25 1.03
N ILE A 176 6.19 12.73 2.20
CA ILE A 176 6.45 14.10 2.67
C ILE A 176 7.13 14.01 4.02
N LEU A 177 8.36 14.50 4.10
CA LEU A 177 9.09 14.66 5.35
C LEU A 177 8.63 15.92 6.06
N GLU A 178 8.28 15.78 7.34
CA GLU A 178 8.04 16.88 8.26
C GLU A 178 9.27 17.03 9.19
N LYS A 179 9.91 18.18 9.11
CA LYS A 179 11.06 18.55 9.97
C LYS A 179 10.96 20.02 10.35
N GLU A 180 10.91 20.33 11.66
CA GLU A 180 10.92 21.70 12.18
C GLU A 180 9.84 22.60 11.52
N ASP A 181 8.60 22.13 11.47
CA ASP A 181 7.45 22.80 10.83
C ASP A 181 7.59 23.01 9.31
N ARG A 182 8.57 22.37 8.68
CA ARG A 182 8.73 22.35 7.22
C ARG A 182 8.31 21.02 6.63
N LEU A 183 7.52 21.11 5.57
CA LEU A 183 7.06 19.96 4.81
C LEU A 183 7.81 19.89 3.49
N MET A 184 8.39 18.73 3.18
CA MET A 184 9.16 18.55 1.97
C MET A 184 8.85 17.22 1.30
N ARG A 185 8.51 17.25 0.02
CA ARG A 185 8.31 16.04 -0.76
C ARG A 185 9.66 15.34 -0.98
N LEU A 186 9.73 14.08 -0.55
CA LEU A 186 10.92 13.26 -0.80
C LEU A 186 10.93 12.76 -2.26
N PRO A 187 12.08 12.78 -2.94
CA PRO A 187 12.18 12.40 -4.36
C PRO A 187 12.30 10.86 -4.53
N HIS A 188 11.40 10.10 -3.91
CA HIS A 188 11.42 8.64 -3.83
C HIS A 188 11.56 7.96 -5.19
N SER A 189 10.95 8.52 -6.24
CA SER A 189 10.99 7.95 -7.58
C SER A 189 12.40 7.87 -8.19
N ASN A 190 13.34 8.72 -7.73
CA ASN A 190 14.73 8.68 -8.15
C ASN A 190 15.48 7.46 -7.59
N TYR A 191 14.91 6.83 -6.58
CA TYR A 191 15.51 5.71 -5.84
C TYR A 191 14.81 4.37 -6.07
N TYR A 192 13.89 4.29 -7.03
CA TYR A 192 13.28 3.02 -7.41
C TYR A 192 14.34 1.99 -7.81
N GLY A 193 14.30 0.81 -7.14
CA GLY A 193 15.28 -0.26 -7.31
C GLY A 193 16.67 0.02 -6.74
N LYS A 194 16.85 1.10 -5.94
CA LYS A 194 18.13 1.58 -5.40
C LYS A 194 18.04 1.83 -3.88
N THR A 195 17.74 0.77 -3.15
CA THR A 195 17.49 0.85 -1.70
C THR A 195 18.66 1.41 -0.90
N GLU A 196 19.90 1.09 -1.27
CA GLU A 196 21.11 1.63 -0.60
C GLU A 196 21.27 3.14 -0.85
N GLU A 197 21.02 3.60 -2.08
CA GLU A 197 21.07 5.03 -2.37
C GLU A 197 19.95 5.78 -1.62
N TRP A 198 18.77 5.17 -1.49
CA TRP A 198 17.67 5.70 -0.71
C TRP A 198 18.02 5.81 0.79
N LYS A 199 18.61 4.76 1.35
CA LYS A 199 19.09 4.75 2.74
C LYS A 199 20.11 5.87 2.99
N ASN A 200 21.08 6.01 2.08
CA ASN A 200 22.10 7.08 2.19
C ASN A 200 21.47 8.46 2.12
N TYR A 201 20.52 8.69 1.21
CA TYR A 201 19.79 9.95 1.11
C TYR A 201 19.00 10.25 2.41
N LEU A 202 18.33 9.25 2.99
CA LEU A 202 17.60 9.43 4.25
C LEU A 202 18.54 9.76 5.41
N ALA A 203 19.75 9.18 5.45
CA ALA A 203 20.73 9.45 6.48
C ALA A 203 21.23 10.92 6.51
N GLU A 204 21.09 11.66 5.41
CA GLU A 204 21.44 13.09 5.38
C GLU A 204 20.46 13.96 6.21
N TRP A 205 19.31 13.41 6.58
CA TRP A 205 18.27 14.12 7.35
C TRP A 205 18.38 13.90 8.86
N VAL A 206 19.07 12.86 9.26
CA VAL A 206 19.29 12.44 10.65
C VAL A 206 20.57 13.09 11.19
#